data_6ceb667f2ea8d8f29f713998198c590a
#
_entry.id   6ceb667f2ea8d8f29f713998198c590a
#
_cell.length_a   1.000
_cell.length_b   1.000
_cell.length_c   1.000
_cell.angle_alpha   90.00
_cell.angle_beta   90.00
_cell.angle_gamma   90.00
#
_symmetry.space_group_name_H-M   'P 1'
#
loop_
_entity.id
_entity.type
_entity.pdbx_description
1 polymer ?
#
loop_
_entity_poly.entity_id
_entity_poly.type
_entity_poly.pdbx_seq_one_letter_code
_entity_poly.pdbx_strand_id
1 'polypeptide(L)'
;MSMFRRRGDRYVASFAVDEVRVLRKVASEVVGLLTDGFDHSDPVVCRLFPEVYPEDAAGTAEFRRYTEGDLKTAKIDQAGAILAALPDDGDGGGEVRLDAEAAEAWLRALNDARLAMGVRLEIKDGTDLGAELDDAVAEDPSSSRVFQLSVYAYLGYLQESLLNALIE
;
A
#
# COMPACT_ATOMS: atom_id res chain seq x y z
N MET A 1 4.04 -1.83 -18.10
CA MET A 1 3.81 -1.23 -16.78
C MET A 1 2.45 -0.56 -16.75
N SER A 2 1.64 -0.89 -15.77
CA SER A 2 0.26 -0.43 -15.70
C SER A 2 0.17 1.00 -15.19
N MET A 3 -0.63 1.81 -15.84
CA MET A 3 -0.89 3.18 -15.42
C MET A 3 -2.39 3.43 -15.38
N PHE A 4 -2.83 4.08 -14.33
CA PHE A 4 -4.19 4.57 -14.27
C PHE A 4 -4.38 5.75 -15.21
N ARG A 5 -5.52 5.77 -15.89
CA ARG A 5 -5.93 6.87 -16.76
C ARG A 5 -7.40 7.19 -16.48
N ARG A 6 -7.72 8.46 -16.52
CA ARG A 6 -9.11 8.88 -16.42
C ARG A 6 -9.85 8.62 -17.72
N ARG A 7 -11.03 8.00 -17.63
CA ARG A 7 -11.96 7.78 -18.75
C ARG A 7 -13.35 8.18 -18.33
N GLY A 8 -13.73 9.42 -18.63
CA GLY A 8 -15.00 9.99 -18.17
C GLY A 8 -15.01 10.12 -16.65
N ASP A 9 -15.93 9.41 -16.00
CA ASP A 9 -16.06 9.38 -14.53
C ASP A 9 -15.36 8.15 -13.90
N ARG A 10 -14.56 7.44 -14.68
CA ARG A 10 -13.85 6.22 -14.22
C ARG A 10 -12.35 6.39 -14.33
N TYR A 11 -11.65 5.64 -13.50
CA TYR A 11 -10.20 5.55 -13.46
C TYR A 11 -9.83 4.11 -13.80
N VAL A 12 -9.09 3.92 -14.89
CA VAL A 12 -8.93 2.62 -15.54
C VAL A 12 -7.45 2.28 -15.67
N ALA A 13 -7.11 1.04 -15.35
CA ALA A 13 -5.78 0.47 -15.60
C ALA A 13 -5.92 -1.00 -16.00
N SER A 14 -4.99 -1.49 -16.82
CA SER A 14 -4.91 -2.89 -17.19
C SER A 14 -3.70 -3.51 -16.49
N PHE A 15 -3.92 -4.65 -15.83
CA PHE A 15 -2.89 -5.34 -15.06
C PHE A 15 -2.57 -6.70 -15.66
N ALA A 16 -1.28 -7.01 -15.75
CA ALA A 16 -0.82 -8.36 -16.06
C ALA A 16 -1.07 -9.30 -14.88
N VAL A 17 -1.03 -10.61 -15.13
CA VAL A 17 -1.28 -11.61 -14.09
C VAL A 17 -0.34 -11.46 -12.88
N ASP A 18 0.93 -11.15 -13.13
CA ASP A 18 1.91 -10.99 -12.05
C ASP A 18 1.64 -9.74 -11.22
N GLU A 19 1.16 -8.67 -11.86
CA GLU A 19 0.76 -7.44 -11.17
C GLU A 19 -0.46 -7.70 -10.27
N VAL A 20 -1.45 -8.43 -10.76
CA VAL A 20 -2.63 -8.81 -9.97
C VAL A 20 -2.21 -9.62 -8.73
N ARG A 21 -1.32 -10.59 -8.90
CA ARG A 21 -0.82 -11.40 -7.79
C ARG A 21 -0.11 -10.57 -6.73
N VAL A 22 0.75 -9.65 -7.16
CA VAL A 22 1.47 -8.75 -6.24
C VAL A 22 0.50 -7.86 -5.47
N LEU A 23 -0.43 -7.22 -6.16
CA LEU A 23 -1.41 -6.33 -5.53
C LEU A 23 -2.31 -7.09 -4.56
N ARG A 24 -2.75 -8.29 -4.94
CA ARG A 24 -3.56 -9.14 -4.07
C ARG A 24 -2.80 -9.53 -2.80
N LYS A 25 -1.55 -9.93 -2.94
CA LYS A 25 -0.70 -10.28 -1.80
C LYS A 25 -0.50 -9.09 -0.86
N VAL A 26 -0.14 -7.93 -1.42
CA VAL A 26 0.12 -6.72 -0.65
C VAL A 26 -1.13 -6.28 0.12
N ALA A 27 -2.28 -6.22 -0.55
CA ALA A 27 -3.53 -5.83 0.10
C ALA A 27 -3.95 -6.84 1.18
N SER A 28 -3.80 -8.14 0.92
CA SER A 28 -4.10 -9.19 1.89
C SER A 28 -3.20 -9.11 3.12
N GLU A 29 -1.94 -8.79 2.95
CA GLU A 29 -0.99 -8.60 4.06
C GLU A 29 -1.37 -7.41 4.93
N VAL A 30 -1.82 -6.31 4.34
CA VAL A 30 -2.33 -5.15 5.09
C VAL A 30 -3.55 -5.54 5.92
N VAL A 31 -4.52 -6.25 5.32
CA VAL A 31 -5.70 -6.73 6.03
C VAL A 31 -5.30 -7.66 7.19
N GLY A 32 -4.41 -8.61 6.93
CA GLY A 32 -3.94 -9.55 7.95
C GLY A 32 -3.24 -8.85 9.12
N LEU A 33 -2.40 -7.88 8.83
CA LEU A 33 -1.72 -7.08 9.86
C LEU A 33 -2.73 -6.35 10.77
N LEU A 34 -3.78 -5.81 10.18
CA LEU A 34 -4.77 -5.02 10.92
C LEU A 34 -5.82 -5.88 11.63
N THR A 35 -6.02 -7.12 11.21
CA THR A 35 -6.99 -8.03 11.84
C THR A 35 -6.34 -8.97 12.86
N ASP A 36 -5.35 -9.75 12.43
CA ASP A 36 -4.77 -10.83 13.23
C ASP A 36 -3.46 -10.46 13.89
N GLY A 37 -2.71 -9.55 13.29
CA GLY A 37 -1.37 -9.16 13.73
C GLY A 37 -1.29 -7.76 14.33
N PHE A 38 -2.40 -7.22 14.83
CA PHE A 38 -2.42 -5.85 15.34
C PHE A 38 -1.75 -5.76 16.71
N ASP A 39 -0.55 -5.22 16.74
CA ASP A 39 0.28 -5.06 17.94
C ASP A 39 0.89 -3.66 17.95
N HIS A 40 0.59 -2.88 18.99
CA HIS A 40 1.08 -1.51 19.13
C HIS A 40 2.60 -1.40 19.25
N SER A 41 3.30 -2.48 19.56
CA SER A 41 4.76 -2.51 19.59
C SER A 41 5.39 -2.75 18.21
N ASP A 42 4.60 -3.20 17.24
CA ASP A 42 5.10 -3.42 15.88
C ASP A 42 5.42 -2.07 15.21
N PRO A 43 6.65 -1.86 14.71
CA PRO A 43 7.01 -0.62 14.02
C PRO A 43 6.11 -0.28 12.83
N VAL A 44 5.57 -1.29 12.13
CA VAL A 44 4.64 -1.07 11.03
C VAL A 44 3.33 -0.49 11.54
N VAL A 45 2.78 -1.05 12.62
CA VAL A 45 1.56 -0.52 13.26
C VAL A 45 1.80 0.90 13.74
N CYS A 46 2.95 1.18 14.37
CA CYS A 46 3.31 2.53 14.78
C CYS A 46 3.34 3.52 13.61
N ARG A 47 3.80 3.07 12.45
CA ARG A 47 3.85 3.91 11.25
C ARG A 47 2.46 4.22 10.68
N LEU A 48 1.57 3.23 10.68
CA LEU A 48 0.20 3.38 10.19
C LEU A 48 -0.72 4.10 11.18
N PHE A 49 -0.40 4.03 12.46
CA PHE A 49 -1.15 4.66 13.56
C PHE A 49 -0.22 5.52 14.41
N PRO A 50 0.29 6.64 13.85
CA PRO A 50 1.27 7.47 14.57
C PRO A 50 0.66 8.10 15.81
N GLU A 51 1.51 8.32 16.82
CA GLU A 51 1.11 9.01 18.04
C GLU A 51 0.82 10.49 17.74
N VAL A 52 -0.37 10.95 18.13
CA VAL A 52 -0.79 12.34 17.93
C VAL A 52 -0.17 13.26 18.99
N TYR A 53 0.02 12.74 20.21
CA TYR A 53 0.60 13.49 21.34
C TYR A 53 1.81 12.72 21.87
N PRO A 54 2.97 12.72 21.18
CA PRO A 54 4.10 11.88 21.56
C PRO A 54 4.70 12.23 22.93
N GLU A 55 4.49 13.46 23.42
CA GLU A 55 4.96 13.91 24.73
C GLU A 55 3.93 13.72 25.84
N ASP A 56 2.72 13.28 25.49
CA ASP A 56 1.60 13.05 26.43
C ASP A 56 1.04 11.65 26.22
N ALA A 57 1.56 10.70 26.99
CA ALA A 57 1.13 9.30 26.90
C ALA A 57 -0.36 9.11 27.23
N ALA A 58 -0.89 9.89 28.18
CA ALA A 58 -2.31 9.81 28.56
C ALA A 58 -3.21 10.37 27.45
N GLY A 59 -2.83 11.51 26.82
CA GLY A 59 -3.55 12.08 25.70
C GLY A 59 -3.53 11.19 24.47
N THR A 60 -2.38 10.58 24.17
CA THR A 60 -2.24 9.61 23.08
C THR A 60 -3.14 8.38 23.31
N ALA A 61 -3.14 7.82 24.50
CA ALA A 61 -3.97 6.66 24.85
C ALA A 61 -5.47 7.00 24.74
N GLU A 62 -5.87 8.18 25.19
CA GLU A 62 -7.26 8.63 25.10
C GLU A 62 -7.69 8.82 23.64
N PHE A 63 -6.87 9.46 22.81
CA PHE A 63 -7.12 9.64 21.39
C PHE A 63 -7.28 8.27 20.70
N ARG A 64 -6.38 7.35 20.97
CA ARG A 64 -6.42 5.99 20.41
C ARG A 64 -7.73 5.28 20.77
N ARG A 65 -8.15 5.38 22.02
CA ARG A 65 -9.38 4.73 22.48
C ARG A 65 -10.62 5.19 21.71
N TYR A 66 -10.68 6.46 21.32
CA TYR A 66 -11.83 7.01 20.61
C TYR A 66 -11.77 6.83 19.10
N THR A 67 -10.57 6.80 18.51
CA THR A 67 -10.40 6.90 17.04
C THR A 67 -9.78 5.67 16.38
N GLU A 68 -9.05 4.84 17.13
CA GLU A 68 -8.28 3.73 16.55
C GLU A 68 -9.16 2.70 15.87
N GLY A 69 -10.28 2.34 16.47
CA GLY A 69 -11.21 1.35 15.90
C GLY A 69 -11.74 1.80 14.56
N ASP A 70 -12.15 3.05 14.46
CA ASP A 70 -12.69 3.62 13.22
C ASP A 70 -11.61 3.72 12.14
N LEU A 71 -10.41 4.16 12.50
CA LEU A 71 -9.29 4.25 11.58
C LEU A 71 -8.86 2.87 11.07
N LYS A 72 -8.79 1.89 11.97
CA LYS A 72 -8.48 0.50 11.61
C LYS A 72 -9.50 -0.06 10.62
N THR A 73 -10.79 0.11 10.90
CA THR A 73 -11.88 -0.33 10.01
C THR A 73 -11.75 0.34 8.65
N ALA A 74 -11.51 1.65 8.61
CA ALA A 74 -11.35 2.37 7.36
C ALA A 74 -10.17 1.83 6.54
N LYS A 75 -9.04 1.56 7.16
CA LYS A 75 -7.86 1.01 6.48
C LYS A 75 -8.10 -0.41 5.95
N ILE A 76 -8.81 -1.24 6.71
CA ILE A 76 -9.20 -2.59 6.25
C ILE A 76 -10.13 -2.48 5.05
N ASP A 77 -11.12 -1.60 5.08
CA ASP A 77 -12.07 -1.40 3.98
C ASP A 77 -11.36 -0.87 2.73
N GLN A 78 -10.39 0.02 2.89
CA GLN A 78 -9.59 0.55 1.78
C GLN A 78 -8.76 -0.55 1.11
N ALA A 79 -8.09 -1.38 1.89
CA ALA A 79 -7.36 -2.54 1.35
C ALA A 79 -8.31 -3.56 0.71
N GLY A 80 -9.48 -3.74 1.31
CA GLY A 80 -10.55 -4.57 0.75
C GLY A 80 -11.05 -4.08 -0.60
N ALA A 81 -11.04 -2.76 -0.84
CA ALA A 81 -11.41 -2.19 -2.13
C ALA A 81 -10.44 -2.62 -3.24
N ILE A 82 -9.16 -2.76 -2.93
CA ILE A 82 -8.20 -3.32 -3.90
C ILE A 82 -8.57 -4.76 -4.22
N LEU A 83 -8.78 -5.59 -3.20
CA LEU A 83 -9.12 -7.01 -3.39
C LEU A 83 -10.42 -7.19 -4.18
N ALA A 84 -11.41 -6.34 -3.93
CA ALA A 84 -12.71 -6.42 -4.61
C ALA A 84 -12.63 -6.03 -6.09
N ALA A 85 -11.75 -5.11 -6.46
CA ALA A 85 -11.66 -4.59 -7.81
C ALA A 85 -10.71 -5.40 -8.71
N LEU A 86 -9.80 -6.18 -8.13
CA LEU A 86 -8.86 -7.00 -8.90
C LEU A 86 -9.56 -8.13 -9.64
N PRO A 87 -9.10 -8.49 -10.86
CA PRO A 87 -9.59 -9.67 -11.57
C PRO A 87 -9.38 -10.95 -10.75
N ASP A 88 -10.24 -11.95 -10.98
CA ASP A 88 -10.09 -13.25 -10.33
C ASP A 88 -8.78 -13.96 -10.72
N ASP A 89 -8.23 -14.74 -9.79
CA ASP A 89 -6.93 -15.41 -9.96
C ASP A 89 -6.85 -16.33 -11.21
N GLY A 90 -7.99 -16.80 -11.68
CA GLY A 90 -8.04 -17.70 -12.83
C GLY A 90 -7.96 -17.03 -14.19
N ASP A 91 -8.10 -15.70 -14.24
CA ASP A 91 -8.31 -14.98 -15.51
C ASP A 91 -7.03 -14.39 -16.13
N GLY A 92 -5.88 -14.55 -15.48
CA GLY A 92 -4.59 -14.18 -16.06
C GLY A 92 -4.33 -12.68 -16.17
N GLY A 93 -5.02 -11.86 -15.40
CA GLY A 93 -4.93 -10.41 -15.46
C GLY A 93 -6.21 -9.78 -16.00
N GLY A 94 -6.23 -8.48 -16.14
CA GLY A 94 -7.40 -7.78 -16.68
C GLY A 94 -7.47 -6.32 -16.35
N GLU A 95 -8.58 -5.71 -16.74
CA GLU A 95 -8.85 -4.30 -16.55
C GLU A 95 -9.52 -4.05 -15.20
N VAL A 96 -9.04 -3.01 -14.50
CA VAL A 96 -9.64 -2.48 -13.28
C VAL A 96 -10.28 -1.14 -13.62
N ARG A 97 -11.53 -0.95 -13.23
CA ARG A 97 -12.29 0.29 -13.41
C ARG A 97 -12.78 0.77 -12.06
N LEU A 98 -12.36 1.94 -11.65
CA LEU A 98 -12.69 2.52 -10.36
C LEU A 98 -13.52 3.77 -10.52
N ASP A 99 -14.57 3.92 -9.70
CA ASP A 99 -15.20 5.23 -9.53
C ASP A 99 -14.34 6.11 -8.63
N ALA A 100 -14.73 7.35 -8.38
CA ALA A 100 -13.95 8.29 -7.58
C ALA A 100 -13.74 7.80 -6.15
N GLU A 101 -14.76 7.21 -5.54
CA GLU A 101 -14.68 6.68 -4.17
C GLU A 101 -13.69 5.51 -4.07
N ALA A 102 -13.80 4.55 -4.99
CA ALA A 102 -12.89 3.41 -5.05
C ALA A 102 -11.45 3.84 -5.37
N ALA A 103 -11.28 4.85 -6.24
CA ALA A 103 -9.96 5.39 -6.56
C ALA A 103 -9.29 6.00 -5.33
N GLU A 104 -10.03 6.74 -4.53
CA GLU A 104 -9.51 7.29 -3.26
C GLU A 104 -9.14 6.17 -2.28
N ALA A 105 -9.97 5.13 -2.18
CA ALA A 105 -9.69 3.99 -1.32
C ALA A 105 -8.41 3.27 -1.76
N TRP A 106 -8.24 3.06 -3.05
CA TRP A 106 -7.02 2.47 -3.62
C TRP A 106 -5.79 3.33 -3.30
N LEU A 107 -5.90 4.64 -3.48
CA LEU A 107 -4.80 5.56 -3.24
C LEU A 107 -4.31 5.48 -1.78
N ARG A 108 -5.24 5.46 -0.84
CA ARG A 108 -4.93 5.36 0.58
C ARG A 108 -4.37 3.99 0.96
N ALA A 109 -4.93 2.91 0.40
CA ALA A 109 -4.43 1.56 0.65
C ALA A 109 -3.03 1.35 0.08
N LEU A 110 -2.76 1.86 -1.12
CA LEU A 110 -1.42 1.82 -1.71
C LEU A 110 -0.40 2.59 -0.85
N ASN A 111 -0.81 3.71 -0.29
CA ASN A 111 0.04 4.46 0.62
C ASN A 111 0.34 3.67 1.90
N ASP A 112 -0.67 3.07 2.52
CA ASP A 112 -0.48 2.23 3.70
C ASP A 112 0.47 1.06 3.43
N ALA A 113 0.30 0.41 2.28
CA ALA A 113 1.17 -0.70 1.86
C ALA A 113 2.62 -0.24 1.69
N ARG A 114 2.83 0.91 1.07
CA ARG A 114 4.18 1.48 0.92
C ARG A 114 4.80 1.82 2.27
N LEU A 115 4.05 2.44 3.17
CA LEU A 115 4.55 2.77 4.51
C LEU A 115 4.95 1.50 5.26
N ALA A 116 4.13 0.46 5.20
CA ALA A 116 4.42 -0.83 5.82
C ALA A 116 5.68 -1.47 5.26
N MET A 117 5.81 -1.50 3.93
CA MET A 117 7.00 -2.05 3.28
C MET A 117 8.24 -1.21 3.55
N GLY A 118 8.10 0.11 3.57
CA GLY A 118 9.20 1.03 3.85
C GLY A 118 9.82 0.77 5.22
N VAL A 119 8.99 0.50 6.23
CA VAL A 119 9.47 0.14 7.57
C VAL A 119 10.26 -1.16 7.52
N ARG A 120 9.71 -2.20 6.88
CA ARG A 120 10.37 -3.52 6.79
C ARG A 120 11.66 -3.50 6.00
N LEU A 121 11.73 -2.67 4.96
CA LEU A 121 12.91 -2.51 4.10
C LEU A 121 13.90 -1.47 4.65
N GLU A 122 13.58 -0.83 5.77
CA GLU A 122 14.40 0.21 6.40
C GLU A 122 14.61 1.41 5.47
N ILE A 123 13.60 1.75 4.68
CA ILE A 123 13.60 2.94 3.84
C ILE A 123 13.29 4.17 4.69
N LYS A 124 14.16 5.14 4.66
CA LYS A 124 14.08 6.37 5.45
C LYS A 124 14.08 7.59 4.53
N ASP A 125 13.79 8.75 5.11
CA ASP A 125 13.95 10.01 4.41
C ASP A 125 15.40 10.13 3.92
N GLY A 126 15.57 10.46 2.66
CA GLY A 126 16.90 10.58 2.05
C GLY A 126 17.50 9.26 1.54
N THR A 127 16.82 8.12 1.73
CA THR A 127 17.27 6.86 1.13
C THR A 127 17.18 6.96 -0.40
N ASP A 128 18.29 6.65 -1.08
CA ASP A 128 18.31 6.52 -2.53
C ASP A 128 17.86 5.11 -2.92
N LEU A 129 16.58 4.99 -3.32
CA LEU A 129 15.98 3.70 -3.66
C LEU A 129 16.69 3.03 -4.85
N GLY A 130 17.09 3.82 -5.85
CA GLY A 130 17.83 3.30 -7.00
C GLY A 130 19.16 2.68 -6.60
N ALA A 131 19.90 3.35 -5.71
CA ALA A 131 21.17 2.83 -5.20
C ALA A 131 20.96 1.56 -4.36
N GLU A 132 19.93 1.53 -3.51
CA GLU A 132 19.58 0.35 -2.73
C GLU A 132 19.26 -0.85 -3.61
N LEU A 133 18.51 -0.62 -4.68
CA LEU A 133 18.15 -1.68 -5.63
C LEU A 133 19.39 -2.16 -6.40
N ASP A 134 20.23 -1.25 -6.88
CA ASP A 134 21.47 -1.59 -7.60
C ASP A 134 22.41 -2.42 -6.72
N ASP A 135 22.56 -2.06 -5.45
CA ASP A 135 23.39 -2.79 -4.50
C ASP A 135 22.81 -4.20 -4.24
N ALA A 136 21.48 -4.31 -4.09
CA ALA A 136 20.85 -5.59 -3.87
C ALA A 136 20.98 -6.51 -5.10
N VAL A 137 20.84 -5.97 -6.30
CA VAL A 137 21.01 -6.73 -7.56
C VAL A 137 22.47 -7.19 -7.70
N ALA A 138 23.43 -6.34 -7.36
CA ALA A 138 24.86 -6.68 -7.41
C ALA A 138 25.21 -7.81 -6.44
N GLU A 139 24.57 -7.83 -5.26
CA GLU A 139 24.80 -8.86 -4.26
C GLU A 139 24.16 -10.20 -4.66
N ASP A 140 22.86 -10.19 -5.01
CA ASP A 140 22.13 -11.37 -5.47
C ASP A 140 20.88 -10.93 -6.25
N PRO A 141 20.90 -11.01 -7.61
CA PRO A 141 19.77 -10.59 -8.45
C PRO A 141 18.46 -11.34 -8.18
N SER A 142 18.54 -12.56 -7.61
CA SER A 142 17.38 -13.39 -7.32
C SER A 142 16.91 -13.30 -5.87
N SER A 143 17.49 -12.41 -5.06
CA SER A 143 17.16 -12.29 -3.65
C SER A 143 15.73 -11.76 -3.42
N SER A 144 15.16 -12.10 -2.27
CA SER A 144 13.86 -11.56 -1.85
C SER A 144 13.91 -10.04 -1.66
N ARG A 145 15.08 -9.49 -1.29
CA ARG A 145 15.25 -8.04 -1.15
C ARG A 145 15.09 -7.32 -2.48
N VAL A 146 15.66 -7.85 -3.57
CA VAL A 146 15.48 -7.29 -4.92
C VAL A 146 13.99 -7.26 -5.27
N PHE A 147 13.29 -8.36 -5.05
CA PHE A 147 11.85 -8.44 -5.32
C PHE A 147 11.07 -7.42 -4.49
N GLN A 148 11.33 -7.34 -3.19
CA GLN A 148 10.62 -6.43 -2.29
C GLN A 148 10.88 -4.96 -2.62
N LEU A 149 12.12 -4.59 -2.93
CA LEU A 149 12.44 -3.22 -3.36
C LEU A 149 11.77 -2.87 -4.68
N SER A 150 11.69 -3.83 -5.60
CA SER A 150 11.00 -3.67 -6.88
C SER A 150 9.50 -3.47 -6.68
N VAL A 151 8.88 -4.23 -5.78
CA VAL A 151 7.45 -4.07 -5.42
C VAL A 151 7.23 -2.70 -4.78
N TYR A 152 8.08 -2.28 -3.86
CA TYR A 152 7.99 -0.97 -3.24
C TYR A 152 8.01 0.16 -4.29
N ALA A 153 8.94 0.09 -5.23
CA ALA A 153 9.03 1.06 -6.33
C ALA A 153 7.77 1.02 -7.21
N TYR A 154 7.28 -0.17 -7.52
CA TYR A 154 6.06 -0.37 -8.30
C TYR A 154 4.85 0.27 -7.63
N LEU A 155 4.66 0.04 -6.33
CA LEU A 155 3.54 0.64 -5.59
C LEU A 155 3.60 2.17 -5.61
N GLY A 156 4.79 2.74 -5.49
CA GLY A 156 4.98 4.19 -5.59
C GLY A 156 4.59 4.74 -6.96
N TYR A 157 5.02 4.06 -8.00
CA TYR A 157 4.68 4.41 -9.37
C TYR A 157 3.16 4.33 -9.62
N LEU A 158 2.53 3.25 -9.16
CA LEU A 158 1.10 3.05 -9.31
C LEU A 158 0.30 4.12 -8.55
N GLN A 159 0.71 4.41 -7.32
CA GLN A 159 0.11 5.46 -6.50
C GLN A 159 0.18 6.81 -7.22
N GLU A 160 1.34 7.16 -7.75
CA GLU A 160 1.53 8.41 -8.47
C GLU A 160 0.66 8.49 -9.72
N SER A 161 0.57 7.40 -10.49
CA SER A 161 -0.28 7.36 -11.68
C SER A 161 -1.75 7.57 -11.35
N LEU A 162 -2.23 6.97 -10.26
CA LEU A 162 -3.62 7.13 -9.82
C LEU A 162 -3.87 8.56 -9.32
N LEU A 163 -2.94 9.12 -8.55
CA LEU A 163 -3.03 10.51 -8.09
C LEU A 163 -3.12 11.47 -9.27
N ASN A 164 -2.26 11.29 -10.27
CA ASN A 164 -2.26 12.13 -11.47
C ASN A 164 -3.59 12.01 -12.23
N ALA A 165 -4.14 10.81 -12.35
CA ALA A 165 -5.45 10.60 -12.99
C ALA A 165 -6.59 11.30 -12.22
N LEU A 166 -6.50 11.36 -10.89
CA LEU A 166 -7.51 12.01 -10.05
C LEU A 166 -7.50 13.53 -10.15
N ILE A 167 -6.36 14.13 -10.42
CA ILE A 167 -6.23 15.59 -10.50
C ILE A 167 -6.35 16.16 -11.93
N GLU A 168 -6.51 15.31 -12.94
CA GLU A 168 -6.75 15.73 -14.34
C GLU A 168 -8.16 16.37 -14.52
#